data_17346edd32bfa20b6772e4bddc9fc2a5
#
_entry.id   17346edd32bfa20b6772e4bddc9fc2a5
#
_cell.length_a   1.000
_cell.length_b   1.000
_cell.length_c   1.000
_cell.angle_alpha   90.00
_cell.angle_beta   90.00
_cell.angle_gamma   90.00
#
_symmetry.space_group_name_H-M   'P 1'
#
loop_
_entity.id
_entity.type
_entity.pdbx_description
1 polymer ?
#
loop_
_entity_poly.entity_id
_entity_poly.type
_entity_poly.pdbx_seq_one_letter_code
_entity_poly.pdbx_strand_id
1 'polypeptide(L)'
;AQQNKKICILQVAPAVRVSVGELFGEYPGTVVTGKIVSAAKQLGFDYVFDTCFGADVTSIEEGEEFLQRLTTNGTLPLFTSCCPAWVNFVEKLHPELMSNLSSTKSPHMILGTLIKTYFARRLNVNHDDLYVVSLMPCVAKKMEIKRMQLKGDVDAVIIPQEFHDMIQLVNINWHSLKLMEFDSI
;
A
#
# COMPACT_ATOMS: atom_id res chain seq x y z
N ALA A 1 2.64 -17.43 28.63
CA ALA A 1 2.19 -16.21 27.98
C ALA A 1 1.75 -16.56 26.57
N GLN A 2 0.46 -16.57 26.26
CA GLN A 2 -0.03 -16.64 24.89
C GLN A 2 0.39 -15.32 24.22
N GLN A 3 1.36 -15.39 23.31
CA GLN A 3 1.62 -14.29 22.39
C GLN A 3 0.34 -14.10 21.57
N ASN A 4 -0.35 -12.98 21.73
CA ASN A 4 -1.48 -12.61 20.87
C ASN A 4 -0.97 -12.58 19.43
N LYS A 5 -1.35 -13.58 18.64
CA LYS A 5 -1.02 -13.65 17.21
C LYS A 5 -1.79 -12.53 16.52
N LYS A 6 -1.06 -11.54 15.99
CA LYS A 6 -1.67 -10.48 15.19
C LYS A 6 -2.25 -11.06 13.89
N ILE A 7 -3.33 -10.48 13.42
CA ILE A 7 -3.89 -10.73 12.09
C ILE A 7 -3.00 -10.00 11.08
N CYS A 8 -2.33 -10.75 10.22
CA CYS A 8 -1.40 -10.21 9.23
C CYS A 8 -2.12 -9.93 7.91
N ILE A 9 -2.03 -8.70 7.44
CA ILE A 9 -2.72 -8.22 6.24
C ILE A 9 -1.70 -7.69 5.25
N LEU A 10 -1.78 -8.15 3.99
CA LEU A 10 -0.99 -7.62 2.89
C LEU A 10 -1.87 -6.75 2.00
N GLN A 11 -1.38 -5.59 1.58
CA GLN A 11 -1.94 -4.84 0.46
C GLN A 11 -0.94 -4.79 -0.68
N VAL A 12 -1.40 -4.92 -1.92
CA VAL A 12 -0.57 -5.09 -3.11
C VAL A 12 -0.77 -3.92 -4.08
N ALA A 13 0.33 -3.22 -4.40
CA ALA A 13 0.30 -2.13 -5.39
C ALA A 13 0.05 -2.65 -6.81
N PRO A 14 -0.65 -1.87 -7.67
CA PRO A 14 -0.94 -2.26 -9.06
C PRO A 14 0.30 -2.62 -9.88
N ALA A 15 1.37 -1.84 -9.79
CA ALA A 15 2.60 -2.06 -10.54
C ALA A 15 3.32 -3.37 -10.18
N VAL A 16 3.16 -3.85 -8.95
CA VAL A 16 3.76 -5.13 -8.52
C VAL A 16 3.18 -6.32 -9.27
N ARG A 17 1.91 -6.24 -9.66
CA ARG A 17 1.20 -7.33 -10.36
C ARG A 17 1.79 -7.67 -11.71
N VAL A 18 2.51 -6.73 -12.33
CA VAL A 18 3.12 -6.89 -13.66
C VAL A 18 4.65 -6.89 -13.62
N SER A 19 5.27 -6.68 -12.45
CA SER A 19 6.73 -6.61 -12.31
C SER A 19 7.34 -7.75 -11.49
N VAL A 20 6.65 -8.23 -10.45
CA VAL A 20 7.23 -9.27 -9.57
C VAL A 20 7.41 -10.62 -10.27
N GLY A 21 6.62 -10.90 -11.30
CA GLY A 21 6.70 -12.15 -12.07
C GLY A 21 8.06 -12.36 -12.73
N GLU A 22 8.73 -11.28 -13.12
CA GLU A 22 10.07 -11.31 -13.74
C GLU A 22 11.10 -11.95 -12.81
N LEU A 23 11.00 -11.76 -11.50
CA LEU A 23 11.88 -12.37 -10.50
C LEU A 23 11.72 -13.89 -10.42
N PHE A 24 10.61 -14.42 -10.93
CA PHE A 24 10.30 -15.85 -11.00
C PHE A 24 10.42 -16.42 -12.42
N GLY A 25 11.00 -15.68 -13.37
CA GLY A 25 11.21 -16.11 -14.75
C GLY A 25 9.97 -15.98 -15.64
N GLU A 26 8.93 -15.27 -15.23
CA GLU A 26 7.80 -14.92 -16.11
C GLU A 26 8.23 -13.86 -17.14
N TYR A 27 7.52 -13.79 -18.26
CA TYR A 27 7.79 -12.72 -19.23
C TYR A 27 7.50 -11.34 -18.64
N PRO A 28 8.33 -10.31 -18.98
CA PRO A 28 8.09 -8.95 -18.55
C PRO A 28 6.65 -8.47 -18.83
N GLY A 29 6.01 -7.87 -17.82
CA GLY A 29 4.65 -7.38 -17.94
C GLY A 29 3.57 -8.45 -17.77
N THR A 30 3.90 -9.72 -17.53
CA THR A 30 2.91 -10.76 -17.23
C THR A 30 2.12 -10.42 -15.96
N VAL A 31 0.78 -10.47 -16.06
CA VAL A 31 -0.10 -10.23 -14.91
C VAL A 31 -0.11 -11.46 -14.00
N VAL A 32 0.45 -11.34 -12.81
CA VAL A 32 0.60 -12.46 -11.85
C VAL A 32 -0.20 -12.26 -10.55
N THR A 33 -1.26 -11.45 -10.59
CA THR A 33 -2.08 -11.10 -9.42
C THR A 33 -2.48 -12.32 -8.60
N GLY A 34 -3.06 -13.34 -9.23
CA GLY A 34 -3.55 -14.53 -8.52
C GLY A 34 -2.44 -15.35 -7.87
N LYS A 35 -1.23 -15.37 -8.46
CA LYS A 35 -0.04 -16.01 -7.87
C LYS A 35 0.47 -15.23 -6.65
N ILE A 36 0.46 -13.88 -6.71
CA ILE A 36 0.83 -13.04 -5.57
C ILE A 36 -0.07 -13.32 -4.38
N VAL A 37 -1.40 -13.33 -4.59
CA VAL A 37 -2.37 -13.60 -3.52
C VAL A 37 -2.13 -14.99 -2.92
N SER A 38 -1.99 -16.01 -3.77
CA SER A 38 -1.73 -17.38 -3.32
C SER A 38 -0.42 -17.51 -2.53
N ALA A 39 0.67 -16.88 -3.02
CA ALA A 39 1.95 -16.87 -2.33
C ALA A 39 1.84 -16.18 -0.96
N ALA A 40 1.17 -15.03 -0.91
CA ALA A 40 0.95 -14.29 0.33
C ALA A 40 0.16 -15.12 1.37
N LYS A 41 -0.89 -15.83 0.94
CA LYS A 41 -1.63 -16.74 1.82
C LYS A 41 -0.73 -17.87 2.36
N GLN A 42 0.14 -18.45 1.52
CA GLN A 42 1.09 -19.48 1.96
C GLN A 42 2.20 -18.92 2.87
N LEU A 43 2.56 -17.64 2.72
CA LEU A 43 3.46 -16.94 3.66
C LEU A 43 2.81 -16.68 5.03
N GLY A 44 1.49 -16.88 5.15
CA GLY A 44 0.75 -16.74 6.40
C GLY A 44 0.02 -15.42 6.57
N PHE A 45 -0.18 -14.65 5.48
CA PHE A 45 -1.08 -13.50 5.53
C PHE A 45 -2.54 -13.95 5.61
N ASP A 46 -3.26 -13.45 6.60
CA ASP A 46 -4.68 -13.78 6.83
C ASP A 46 -5.57 -13.13 5.76
N TYR A 47 -5.22 -11.91 5.32
CA TYR A 47 -5.94 -11.19 4.26
C TYR A 47 -4.97 -10.56 3.26
N VAL A 48 -5.41 -10.48 1.99
CA VAL A 48 -4.64 -9.85 0.91
C VAL A 48 -5.55 -8.91 0.13
N PHE A 49 -5.29 -7.61 0.20
CA PHE A 49 -6.13 -6.57 -0.43
C PHE A 49 -5.47 -5.92 -1.63
N ASP A 50 -6.30 -5.39 -2.51
CA ASP A 50 -5.90 -4.56 -3.63
C ASP A 50 -5.74 -3.10 -3.21
N THR A 51 -4.53 -2.55 -3.38
CA THR A 51 -4.28 -1.12 -3.12
C THR A 51 -5.06 -0.19 -4.07
N CYS A 52 -5.61 -0.69 -5.20
CA CYS A 52 -6.48 0.09 -6.07
C CYS A 52 -7.70 0.64 -5.33
N PHE A 53 -8.25 -0.08 -4.36
CA PHE A 53 -9.34 0.44 -3.53
C PHE A 53 -8.94 1.74 -2.81
N GLY A 54 -7.73 1.77 -2.24
CA GLY A 54 -7.18 3.00 -1.64
C GLY A 54 -6.93 4.10 -2.67
N ALA A 55 -6.58 3.73 -3.92
CA ALA A 55 -6.38 4.70 -4.99
C ALA A 55 -7.70 5.35 -5.46
N ASP A 56 -8.79 4.58 -5.49
CA ASP A 56 -10.12 5.11 -5.80
C ASP A 56 -10.54 6.15 -4.75
N VAL A 57 -10.34 5.84 -3.47
CA VAL A 57 -10.61 6.80 -2.38
C VAL A 57 -9.69 8.03 -2.48
N THR A 58 -8.39 7.84 -2.77
CA THR A 58 -7.45 8.95 -2.99
C THR A 58 -7.94 9.88 -4.09
N SER A 59 -8.44 9.33 -5.20
CA SER A 59 -8.92 10.11 -6.35
C SER A 59 -10.14 10.96 -5.99
N ILE A 60 -11.04 10.44 -5.14
CA ILE A 60 -12.21 11.17 -4.64
C ILE A 60 -11.77 12.31 -3.72
N GLU A 61 -10.93 12.03 -2.73
CA GLU A 61 -10.45 13.00 -1.76
C GLU A 61 -9.64 14.14 -2.42
N GLU A 62 -8.73 13.81 -3.35
CA GLU A 62 -7.97 14.82 -4.11
C GLU A 62 -8.88 15.63 -5.04
N GLY A 63 -9.91 15.01 -5.63
CA GLY A 63 -10.92 15.68 -6.44
C GLY A 63 -11.73 16.69 -5.62
N GLU A 64 -12.16 16.31 -4.42
CA GLU A 64 -12.86 17.20 -3.49
C GLU A 64 -11.95 18.36 -3.03
N GLU A 65 -10.71 18.08 -2.67
CA GLU A 65 -9.72 19.12 -2.33
C GLU A 65 -9.52 20.10 -3.48
N PHE A 66 -9.40 19.59 -4.72
CA PHE A 66 -9.26 20.45 -5.90
C PHE A 66 -10.47 21.38 -6.10
N LEU A 67 -11.68 20.84 -6.00
CA LEU A 67 -12.92 21.63 -6.11
C LEU A 67 -13.03 22.68 -5.00
N GLN A 68 -12.65 22.32 -3.77
CA GLN A 68 -12.60 23.25 -2.67
C GLN A 68 -11.62 24.40 -2.94
N ARG A 69 -10.39 24.10 -3.40
CA ARG A 69 -9.38 25.13 -3.74
C ARG A 69 -9.88 26.06 -4.84
N LEU A 70 -10.56 25.52 -5.87
CA LEU A 70 -11.15 26.33 -6.95
C LEU A 70 -12.22 27.31 -6.44
N THR A 71 -13.09 26.86 -5.55
CA THR A 71 -14.24 27.65 -5.08
C THR A 71 -13.89 28.64 -3.97
N THR A 72 -12.79 28.40 -3.22
CA THR A 72 -12.35 29.24 -2.10
C THR A 72 -11.12 30.08 -2.41
N ASN A 73 -10.73 30.21 -3.68
CA ASN A 73 -9.46 30.85 -4.09
C ASN A 73 -8.21 30.26 -3.39
N GLY A 74 -8.19 28.94 -3.19
CA GLY A 74 -7.06 28.23 -2.61
C GLY A 74 -5.86 28.18 -3.57
N THR A 75 -4.72 27.65 -3.08
CA THR A 75 -3.48 27.58 -3.86
C THR A 75 -3.60 26.58 -5.01
N LEU A 76 -3.32 27.07 -6.22
CA LEU A 76 -3.27 26.30 -7.46
C LEU A 76 -1.92 26.57 -8.17
N PRO A 77 -1.42 25.64 -9.03
CA PRO A 77 -1.98 24.29 -9.28
C PRO A 77 -1.93 23.39 -8.05
N LEU A 78 -2.84 22.42 -7.97
CA LEU A 78 -2.78 21.33 -7.00
C LEU A 78 -1.85 20.25 -7.55
N PHE A 79 -0.86 19.85 -6.75
CA PHE A 79 0.04 18.73 -7.06
C PHE A 79 -0.33 17.54 -6.17
N THR A 80 -0.46 16.35 -6.75
CA THR A 80 -0.70 15.13 -6.00
C THR A 80 0.47 14.80 -5.07
N SER A 81 0.22 14.21 -3.91
CA SER A 81 1.22 13.90 -2.88
C SER A 81 1.44 12.41 -2.64
N CYS A 82 0.92 11.55 -3.54
CA CYS A 82 1.01 10.09 -3.37
C CYS A 82 2.44 9.51 -3.51
N CYS A 83 3.39 10.27 -4.07
CA CYS A 83 4.79 9.86 -4.21
C CYS A 83 5.66 10.47 -3.09
N PRO A 84 6.16 9.69 -2.11
CA PRO A 84 6.97 10.22 -1.02
C PRO A 84 8.33 10.78 -1.47
N ALA A 85 8.88 10.30 -2.58
CA ALA A 85 10.10 10.85 -3.16
C ALA A 85 9.86 12.26 -3.71
N TRP A 86 8.72 12.47 -4.38
CA TRP A 86 8.26 13.78 -4.86
C TRP A 86 8.03 14.74 -3.69
N VAL A 87 7.31 14.31 -2.67
CA VAL A 87 7.07 15.14 -1.47
C VAL A 87 8.39 15.54 -0.81
N ASN A 88 9.33 14.60 -0.63
CA ASN A 88 10.67 14.91 -0.10
C ASN A 88 11.46 15.87 -0.99
N PHE A 89 11.32 15.77 -2.31
CA PHE A 89 11.95 16.68 -3.26
C PHE A 89 11.42 18.11 -3.07
N VAL A 90 10.11 18.27 -3.01
CA VAL A 90 9.48 19.57 -2.77
C VAL A 90 9.90 20.14 -1.40
N GLU A 91 9.79 19.36 -0.33
CA GLU A 91 10.17 19.80 1.02
C GLU A 91 11.59 20.33 1.11
N LYS A 92 12.54 19.74 0.37
CA LYS A 92 13.97 20.06 0.48
C LYS A 92 14.46 21.10 -0.51
N LEU A 93 13.93 21.10 -1.73
CA LEU A 93 14.46 21.89 -2.81
C LEU A 93 13.49 22.97 -3.32
N HIS A 94 12.20 22.83 -3.05
CA HIS A 94 11.14 23.73 -3.48
C HIS A 94 10.11 23.98 -2.38
N PRO A 95 10.53 24.44 -1.18
CA PRO A 95 9.62 24.63 -0.06
C PRO A 95 8.49 25.64 -0.34
N GLU A 96 8.70 26.53 -1.29
CA GLU A 96 7.68 27.48 -1.80
C GLU A 96 6.47 26.78 -2.44
N LEU A 97 6.63 25.51 -2.92
CA LEU A 97 5.57 24.72 -3.51
C LEU A 97 4.81 23.82 -2.51
N MET A 98 5.18 23.86 -1.24
CA MET A 98 4.54 23.02 -0.22
C MET A 98 3.02 23.23 -0.12
N SER A 99 2.56 24.49 -0.28
CA SER A 99 1.12 24.83 -0.29
C SER A 99 0.38 24.29 -1.49
N ASN A 100 1.09 23.91 -2.56
CA ASN A 100 0.51 23.32 -3.76
C ASN A 100 0.29 21.80 -3.62
N LEU A 101 0.98 21.13 -2.69
CA LEU A 101 0.79 19.69 -2.49
C LEU A 101 -0.61 19.39 -1.96
N SER A 102 -1.18 18.28 -2.40
CA SER A 102 -2.40 17.74 -1.83
C SER A 102 -2.16 17.32 -0.36
N SER A 103 -3.15 17.55 0.48
CA SER A 103 -3.18 17.09 1.86
C SER A 103 -3.59 15.61 2.00
N THR A 104 -4.04 15.00 0.91
CA THR A 104 -4.55 13.63 0.89
C THR A 104 -3.42 12.62 1.07
N LYS A 105 -3.65 11.62 1.92
CA LYS A 105 -2.73 10.49 2.10
C LYS A 105 -2.58 9.71 0.79
N SER A 106 -1.42 9.07 0.61
CA SER A 106 -1.23 8.17 -0.54
C SER A 106 -2.12 6.93 -0.48
N PRO A 107 -2.41 6.27 -1.63
CA PRO A 107 -3.31 5.12 -1.70
C PRO A 107 -3.05 4.02 -0.67
N HIS A 108 -1.78 3.64 -0.46
CA HIS A 108 -1.50 2.60 0.52
C HIS A 108 -1.66 3.06 1.97
N MET A 109 -1.48 4.34 2.24
CA MET A 109 -1.75 4.90 3.57
C MET A 109 -3.25 5.02 3.83
N ILE A 110 -4.04 5.42 2.83
CA ILE A 110 -5.52 5.43 2.92
C ILE A 110 -6.04 4.02 3.17
N LEU A 111 -5.59 3.03 2.37
CA LEU A 111 -6.02 1.65 2.59
C LEU A 111 -5.58 1.13 3.97
N GLY A 112 -4.37 1.47 4.42
CA GLY A 112 -3.90 1.14 5.77
C GLY A 112 -4.80 1.73 6.86
N THR A 113 -5.17 3.01 6.72
CA THR A 113 -6.14 3.67 7.63
C THR A 113 -7.48 2.94 7.64
N LEU A 114 -8.03 2.59 6.47
CA LEU A 114 -9.31 1.88 6.35
C LEU A 114 -9.23 0.47 6.95
N ILE A 115 -8.12 -0.22 6.77
CA ILE A 115 -7.88 -1.53 7.40
C ILE A 115 -7.88 -1.38 8.93
N LYS A 116 -7.11 -0.42 9.46
CA LYS A 116 -6.98 -0.20 10.91
C LYS A 116 -8.26 0.35 11.57
N THR A 117 -9.18 0.95 10.80
CA THR A 117 -10.41 1.54 11.32
C THR A 117 -11.66 0.76 10.92
N TYR A 118 -12.01 0.80 9.64
CA TYR A 118 -13.24 0.17 9.13
C TYR A 118 -13.18 -1.34 9.21
N PHE A 119 -12.13 -1.96 8.65
CA PHE A 119 -12.00 -3.41 8.61
C PHE A 119 -11.80 -4.03 10.01
N ALA A 120 -11.05 -3.35 10.90
CA ALA A 120 -10.93 -3.74 12.30
C ALA A 120 -12.29 -3.83 13.00
N ARG A 121 -13.16 -2.83 12.78
CA ARG A 121 -14.54 -2.85 13.32
C ARG A 121 -15.36 -3.99 12.71
N ARG A 122 -15.25 -4.23 11.40
CA ARG A 122 -15.95 -5.33 10.73
C ARG A 122 -15.54 -6.71 11.29
N LEU A 123 -14.27 -6.86 11.67
CA LEU A 123 -13.76 -8.08 12.30
C LEU A 123 -14.03 -8.13 13.82
N ASN A 124 -14.50 -7.04 14.42
CA ASN A 124 -14.67 -6.87 15.86
C ASN A 124 -13.35 -7.11 16.65
N VAL A 125 -12.24 -6.52 16.15
CA VAL A 125 -10.92 -6.57 16.78
C VAL A 125 -10.36 -5.16 16.99
N ASN A 126 -9.36 -5.02 17.85
CA ASN A 126 -8.67 -3.75 18.01
C ASN A 126 -7.71 -3.50 16.82
N HIS A 127 -7.47 -2.23 16.50
CA HIS A 127 -6.49 -1.86 15.48
C HIS A 127 -5.08 -2.38 15.77
N ASP A 128 -4.72 -2.52 17.05
CA ASP A 128 -3.43 -3.06 17.49
C ASP A 128 -3.29 -4.57 17.24
N ASP A 129 -4.38 -5.29 17.05
CA ASP A 129 -4.38 -6.71 16.72
C ASP A 129 -4.08 -6.95 15.23
N LEU A 130 -4.11 -5.90 14.41
CA LEU A 130 -3.80 -5.96 12.99
C LEU A 130 -2.35 -5.57 12.70
N TYR A 131 -1.70 -6.30 11.80
CA TYR A 131 -0.38 -5.97 11.27
C TYR A 131 -0.47 -5.80 9.76
N VAL A 132 -0.37 -4.55 9.29
CA VAL A 132 -0.57 -4.18 7.88
C VAL A 132 0.78 -4.06 7.18
N VAL A 133 0.97 -4.86 6.16
CA VAL A 133 2.15 -4.85 5.29
C VAL A 133 1.75 -4.35 3.91
N SER A 134 2.54 -3.45 3.33
CA SER A 134 2.34 -2.95 1.97
C SER A 134 3.43 -3.50 1.04
N LEU A 135 3.04 -4.24 0.01
CA LEU A 135 3.93 -4.67 -1.07
C LEU A 135 3.94 -3.59 -2.16
N MET A 136 5.03 -2.82 -2.18
CA MET A 136 5.17 -1.59 -2.96
C MET A 136 6.40 -1.63 -3.86
N PRO A 137 6.35 -1.09 -5.08
CA PRO A 137 7.49 -1.11 -6.01
C PRO A 137 8.58 -0.08 -5.64
N CYS A 138 8.31 0.81 -4.66
CA CYS A 138 9.17 1.95 -4.36
C CYS A 138 9.70 1.91 -2.91
N VAL A 139 11.02 1.92 -2.75
CA VAL A 139 11.68 1.94 -1.43
C VAL A 139 11.36 3.21 -0.61
N ALA A 140 11.01 4.32 -1.26
CA ALA A 140 10.65 5.56 -0.57
C ALA A 140 9.37 5.39 0.30
N LYS A 141 8.51 4.42 -0.02
CA LYS A 141 7.36 4.05 0.81
C LYS A 141 7.74 3.58 2.22
N LYS A 142 8.94 3.00 2.38
CA LYS A 142 9.50 2.64 3.70
C LYS A 142 9.77 3.86 4.58
N MET A 143 10.05 5.02 3.97
CA MET A 143 10.23 6.28 4.68
C MET A 143 8.90 6.98 4.95
N GLU A 144 7.93 6.84 4.04
CA GLU A 144 6.60 7.44 4.17
C GLU A 144 5.90 6.98 5.45
N ILE A 145 5.88 5.68 5.73
CA ILE A 145 5.22 5.13 6.93
C ILE A 145 5.85 5.59 8.26
N LYS A 146 7.07 6.17 8.22
CA LYS A 146 7.76 6.70 9.39
C LYS A 146 7.43 8.16 9.69
N ARG A 147 6.74 8.86 8.78
CA ARG A 147 6.31 10.25 9.01
C ARG A 147 5.34 10.30 10.18
N MET A 148 5.51 11.26 11.09
CA MET A 148 4.74 11.35 12.33
C MET A 148 3.22 11.38 12.09
N GLN A 149 2.78 12.10 11.05
CA GLN A 149 1.36 12.23 10.68
C GLN A 149 0.76 10.96 10.05
N LEU A 150 1.59 9.99 9.64
CA LEU A 150 1.18 8.76 8.97
C LEU A 150 1.46 7.50 9.80
N LYS A 151 2.11 7.67 10.94
CA LYS A 151 2.54 6.56 11.78
C LYS A 151 1.34 5.78 12.34
N GLY A 152 1.38 4.46 12.18
CA GLY A 152 0.35 3.54 12.70
C GLY A 152 -0.65 3.06 11.67
N ASP A 153 -0.75 3.67 10.50
CA ASP A 153 -1.66 3.23 9.43
C ASP A 153 -1.13 1.96 8.72
N VAL A 154 0.19 1.90 8.49
CA VAL A 154 0.89 0.76 7.90
C VAL A 154 2.08 0.40 8.79
N ASP A 155 2.25 -0.88 9.10
CA ASP A 155 3.29 -1.35 10.01
C ASP A 155 4.62 -1.64 9.29
N ALA A 156 4.55 -2.15 8.05
CA ALA A 156 5.74 -2.45 7.25
C ALA A 156 5.51 -2.24 5.75
N VAL A 157 6.60 -1.97 5.04
CA VAL A 157 6.62 -1.95 3.57
C VAL A 157 7.68 -2.93 3.09
N ILE A 158 7.31 -3.81 2.17
CA ILE A 158 8.22 -4.72 1.45
C ILE A 158 8.19 -4.38 -0.04
N ILE A 159 9.32 -4.62 -0.71
CA ILE A 159 9.47 -4.45 -2.15
C ILE A 159 9.40 -5.81 -2.87
N PRO A 160 9.21 -5.85 -4.21
CA PRO A 160 9.14 -7.10 -4.96
C PRO A 160 10.31 -8.06 -4.69
N GLN A 161 11.54 -7.57 -4.57
CA GLN A 161 12.70 -8.39 -4.27
C GLN A 161 12.58 -9.05 -2.89
N GLU A 162 12.19 -8.31 -1.86
CA GLU A 162 12.00 -8.86 -0.51
C GLU A 162 10.87 -9.89 -0.48
N PHE A 163 9.78 -9.65 -1.23
CA PHE A 163 8.70 -10.61 -1.37
C PHE A 163 9.17 -11.90 -2.05
N HIS A 164 9.97 -11.79 -3.13
CA HIS A 164 10.61 -12.93 -3.78
C HIS A 164 11.48 -13.70 -2.78
N ASP A 165 12.34 -13.02 -2.03
CA ASP A 165 13.27 -13.66 -1.09
C ASP A 165 12.51 -14.39 0.03
N MET A 166 11.40 -13.83 0.53
CA MET A 166 10.51 -14.51 1.49
C MET A 166 9.95 -15.81 0.91
N ILE A 167 9.50 -15.81 -0.35
CA ILE A 167 8.95 -16.99 -1.04
C ILE A 167 10.03 -18.07 -1.19
N GLN A 168 11.24 -17.68 -1.57
CA GLN A 168 12.37 -18.59 -1.69
C GLN A 168 12.76 -19.20 -0.34
N LEU A 169 12.82 -18.39 0.71
CA LEU A 169 13.20 -18.81 2.06
C LEU A 169 12.32 -19.93 2.61
N VAL A 170 11.01 -19.89 2.32
CA VAL A 170 10.06 -20.91 2.77
C VAL A 170 9.77 -21.98 1.71
N ASN A 171 10.52 -21.99 0.61
CA ASN A 171 10.41 -22.97 -0.47
C ASN A 171 9.02 -23.07 -1.12
N ILE A 172 8.31 -21.94 -1.26
CA ILE A 172 7.04 -21.92 -2.01
C ILE A 172 7.35 -22.04 -3.51
N ASN A 173 6.77 -23.05 -4.17
CA ASN A 173 6.92 -23.24 -5.61
C ASN A 173 5.97 -22.32 -6.37
N TRP A 174 6.50 -21.19 -6.86
CA TRP A 174 5.77 -20.17 -7.62
C TRP A 174 5.00 -20.70 -8.82
N HIS A 175 5.59 -21.66 -9.59
CA HIS A 175 4.99 -22.16 -10.81
C HIS A 175 3.81 -23.12 -10.56
N SER A 176 3.72 -23.70 -9.36
CA SER A 176 2.62 -24.61 -8.98
C SER A 176 1.48 -23.91 -8.22
N LEU A 177 1.58 -22.59 -8.00
CA LEU A 177 0.56 -21.84 -7.28
C LEU A 177 -0.77 -21.83 -8.03
N LYS A 178 -1.84 -22.15 -7.32
CA LYS A 178 -3.22 -21.95 -7.80
C LYS A 178 -3.55 -20.46 -7.72
N LEU A 179 -4.23 -19.94 -8.74
CA LEU A 179 -4.64 -18.55 -8.76
C LEU A 179 -5.72 -18.30 -7.70
N MET A 180 -5.57 -17.22 -6.94
CA MET A 180 -6.54 -16.76 -5.95
C MET A 180 -6.89 -15.30 -6.22
N GLU A 181 -8.08 -14.90 -5.82
CA GLU A 181 -8.53 -13.49 -5.88
C GLU A 181 -8.19 -12.75 -4.60
N PHE A 182 -8.18 -11.42 -4.66
CA PHE A 182 -8.07 -10.58 -3.48
C PHE A 182 -9.26 -10.80 -2.54
N ASP A 183 -9.01 -10.64 -1.25
CA ASP A 183 -10.08 -10.54 -0.27
C ASP A 183 -10.83 -9.21 -0.43
N SER A 184 -12.09 -9.15 0.01
CA SER A 184 -12.91 -7.92 0.04
C SER A 184 -12.81 -7.24 1.40
N ILE A 185 -12.54 -5.93 1.37
CA ILE A 185 -12.51 -5.09 2.55
C ILE A 185 -13.92 -4.76 3.06
#